data_6f75f4f81caf7e7b6cb8b3052c5376ba
#
_entry.id   6f75f4f81caf7e7b6cb8b3052c5376ba
#
_cell.length_a   1.000
_cell.length_b   1.000
_cell.length_c   1.000
_cell.angle_alpha   90.00
_cell.angle_beta   90.00
_cell.angle_gamma   90.00
#
_symmetry.space_group_name_H-M   'P 1'
#
loop_
_entity.id
_entity.type
_entity.pdbx_description
1 polymer ?
#
loop_
_entity_poly.entity_id
_entity_poly.type
_entity_poly.pdbx_seq_one_letter_code
_entity_poly.pdbx_strand_id
1 'polypeptide(L)'
;MPVAPRTPVIIGRAQIVDSTPDLDDPTDPIRLMTRAADDAVIDAGIDASSVDLVGVVAGLFRHPNPGRAIGDAIGVPADATSVLTTWGGNTPIAFVGELGDRLAQGEAEMILMVGGESGLTRAALRKAGRPKPVAILNSPIEEPASWGAQLEMGANVDVARGGE
;
A
#
# COMPACT_ATOMS: atom_id res chain seq x y z
N MET A 1 -15.63 -2.15 -29.77
CA MET A 1 -16.75 -2.09 -28.80
C MET A 1 -16.50 -0.86 -27.94
N PRO A 2 -17.49 -0.04 -27.63
CA PRO A 2 -17.32 1.08 -26.72
C PRO A 2 -17.00 0.53 -25.31
N VAL A 3 -16.07 1.18 -24.62
CA VAL A 3 -15.73 0.88 -23.24
C VAL A 3 -16.89 1.33 -22.34
N ALA A 4 -17.25 0.55 -21.33
CA ALA A 4 -18.31 0.94 -20.40
C ALA A 4 -17.93 2.24 -19.67
N PRO A 5 -18.89 3.16 -19.37
CA PRO A 5 -18.60 4.48 -18.83
C PRO A 5 -17.79 4.47 -17.50
N ARG A 6 -17.89 3.39 -16.70
CA ARG A 6 -17.18 3.23 -15.43
C ARG A 6 -16.13 2.10 -15.49
N THR A 7 -15.52 1.91 -16.64
CA THR A 7 -14.39 0.97 -16.73
C THR A 7 -13.19 1.53 -15.99
N PRO A 8 -12.67 0.83 -14.95
CA PRO A 8 -11.47 1.27 -14.25
C PRO A 8 -10.25 1.33 -15.18
N VAL A 9 -9.44 2.35 -15.03
CA VAL A 9 -8.21 2.55 -15.80
C VAL A 9 -7.07 2.93 -14.86
N ILE A 10 -5.86 2.50 -15.18
CA ILE A 10 -4.65 2.95 -14.49
C ILE A 10 -4.18 4.21 -15.20
N ILE A 11 -4.08 5.32 -14.50
CA ILE A 11 -3.68 6.63 -15.04
C ILE A 11 -2.28 7.06 -14.60
N GLY A 12 -1.72 6.45 -13.56
CA GLY A 12 -0.37 6.74 -13.09
C GLY A 12 0.25 5.54 -12.40
N ARG A 13 1.57 5.49 -12.43
CA ARG A 13 2.36 4.43 -11.80
C ARG A 13 3.74 4.93 -11.43
N ALA A 14 4.32 4.36 -10.38
CA ALA A 14 5.72 4.57 -10.04
C ALA A 14 6.32 3.33 -9.37
N GLN A 15 7.63 3.23 -9.42
CA GLN A 15 8.40 2.22 -8.72
C GLN A 15 9.71 2.80 -8.23
N ILE A 16 10.01 2.61 -6.95
CA ILE A 16 11.26 3.04 -6.32
C ILE A 16 12.02 1.84 -5.79
N VAL A 17 13.31 1.79 -6.07
CA VAL A 17 14.22 0.80 -5.52
C VAL A 17 15.35 1.52 -4.79
N ASP A 18 15.44 1.31 -3.47
CA ASP A 18 16.57 1.77 -2.66
C ASP A 18 17.67 0.71 -2.70
N SER A 19 18.52 0.78 -3.72
CA SER A 19 19.59 -0.21 -3.95
C SER A 19 20.83 0.03 -3.08
N THR A 20 21.01 1.24 -2.57
CA THR A 20 22.15 1.65 -1.75
C THR A 20 21.68 2.35 -0.47
N PRO A 21 21.09 1.59 0.47
CA PRO A 21 20.48 2.18 1.66
C PRO A 21 21.51 2.91 2.52
N ASP A 22 21.17 4.15 2.90
CA ASP A 22 21.92 4.88 3.92
C ASP A 22 21.64 4.25 5.29
N LEU A 23 22.68 3.82 5.98
CA LEU A 23 22.52 3.21 7.30
C LEU A 23 22.40 4.25 8.42
N ASP A 24 22.76 5.50 8.18
CA ASP A 24 22.62 6.59 9.15
C ASP A 24 21.23 7.24 9.09
N ASP A 25 20.56 7.20 7.90
CA ASP A 25 19.16 7.57 7.70
C ASP A 25 18.41 6.43 6.95
N PRO A 26 18.20 5.27 7.58
CA PRO A 26 17.67 4.10 6.90
C PRO A 26 16.19 4.30 6.50
N THR A 27 15.90 4.11 5.21
CA THR A 27 14.56 4.20 4.68
C THR A 27 13.70 3.04 5.17
N ASP A 28 12.62 3.34 5.89
CA ASP A 28 11.58 2.39 6.27
C ASP A 28 10.57 2.16 5.12
N PRO A 29 9.73 1.10 5.18
CA PRO A 29 8.76 0.80 4.12
C PRO A 29 7.74 1.91 3.88
N ILE A 30 7.27 2.63 4.92
CA ILE A 30 6.27 3.69 4.77
C ILE A 30 6.87 4.85 3.98
N ARG A 31 8.08 5.27 4.33
CA ARG A 31 8.81 6.34 3.65
C ARG A 31 9.09 5.99 2.18
N LEU A 32 9.40 4.71 1.89
CA LEU A 32 9.61 4.23 0.52
C LEU A 32 8.31 4.24 -0.27
N MET A 33 7.22 3.74 0.32
CA MET A 33 5.89 3.75 -0.30
C MET A 33 5.37 5.16 -0.52
N THR A 34 5.59 6.09 0.42
CA THR A 34 5.21 7.51 0.28
C THR A 34 5.86 8.15 -0.95
N ARG A 35 7.15 7.93 -1.16
CA ARG A 35 7.86 8.45 -2.33
C ARG A 35 7.31 7.86 -3.63
N ALA A 36 7.04 6.55 -3.66
CA ALA A 36 6.44 5.91 -4.83
C ALA A 36 5.01 6.41 -5.09
N ALA A 37 4.24 6.67 -4.04
CA ALA A 37 2.89 7.22 -4.14
C ALA A 37 2.90 8.64 -4.72
N ASP A 38 3.79 9.49 -4.24
CA ASP A 38 3.97 10.86 -4.74
C ASP A 38 4.36 10.86 -6.23
N ASP A 39 5.35 10.05 -6.59
CA ASP A 39 5.77 9.89 -7.99
C ASP A 39 4.63 9.36 -8.88
N ALA A 40 3.76 8.48 -8.38
CA ALA A 40 2.61 7.96 -9.13
C ALA A 40 1.53 9.04 -9.34
N VAL A 41 1.29 9.90 -8.35
CA VAL A 41 0.38 11.05 -8.45
C VAL A 41 0.91 12.04 -9.49
N ILE A 42 2.21 12.30 -9.50
CA ILE A 42 2.88 13.14 -10.51
C ILE A 42 2.75 12.52 -11.91
N ASP A 43 3.02 11.23 -12.06
CA ASP A 43 2.89 10.51 -13.34
C ASP A 43 1.45 10.54 -13.89
N ALA A 44 0.45 10.46 -13.00
CA ALA A 44 -0.96 10.59 -13.35
C ALA A 44 -1.35 12.01 -13.76
N GLY A 45 -0.57 13.02 -13.41
CA GLY A 45 -0.89 14.43 -13.67
C GLY A 45 -2.10 14.94 -12.88
N ILE A 46 -2.34 14.39 -11.69
CA ILE A 46 -3.45 14.76 -10.80
C ILE A 46 -2.96 15.47 -9.55
N ASP A 47 -3.89 16.06 -8.81
CA ASP A 47 -3.65 16.53 -7.45
C ASP A 47 -3.98 15.42 -6.45
N ALA A 48 -3.14 15.18 -5.44
CA ALA A 48 -3.38 14.16 -4.41
C ALA A 48 -4.69 14.39 -3.64
N SER A 49 -5.19 15.63 -3.61
CA SER A 49 -6.49 15.97 -3.00
C SER A 49 -7.70 15.35 -3.73
N SER A 50 -7.50 14.79 -4.93
CA SER A 50 -8.53 14.07 -5.68
C SER A 50 -8.63 12.59 -5.28
N VAL A 51 -7.68 12.06 -4.51
CA VAL A 51 -7.68 10.67 -4.05
C VAL A 51 -8.67 10.49 -2.91
N ASP A 52 -9.62 9.62 -3.05
CA ASP A 52 -10.67 9.32 -2.06
C ASP A 52 -10.48 7.97 -1.36
N LEU A 53 -9.55 7.13 -1.85
CA LEU A 53 -9.18 5.89 -1.20
C LEU A 53 -7.67 5.58 -1.36
N VAL A 54 -7.00 5.27 -0.25
CA VAL A 54 -5.63 4.76 -0.24
C VAL A 54 -5.62 3.30 0.18
N GLY A 55 -5.32 2.42 -0.76
CA GLY A 55 -5.19 0.99 -0.54
C GLY A 55 -3.72 0.59 -0.35
N VAL A 56 -3.40 -0.07 0.76
CA VAL A 56 -2.04 -0.54 1.05
C VAL A 56 -2.00 -2.07 1.09
N VAL A 57 -1.07 -2.62 0.33
CA VAL A 57 -0.77 -4.06 0.40
C VAL A 57 0.08 -4.34 1.65
N ALA A 58 -0.42 -5.21 2.52
CA ALA A 58 0.29 -5.60 3.74
C ALA A 58 1.63 -6.29 3.42
N GLY A 59 2.65 -5.95 4.21
CA GLY A 59 4.00 -6.48 4.09
C GLY A 59 4.64 -6.77 5.45
N LEU A 60 5.96 -6.92 5.47
CA LEU A 60 6.74 -7.21 6.69
C LEU A 60 7.00 -5.96 7.56
N PHE A 61 6.23 -4.94 7.38
CA PHE A 61 6.23 -3.73 8.22
C PHE A 61 5.09 -3.76 9.23
N ARG A 62 5.20 -2.95 10.27
CA ARG A 62 4.14 -2.75 11.26
C ARG A 62 3.86 -1.26 11.35
N HIS A 63 2.67 -0.89 10.92
CA HIS A 63 2.14 0.46 11.07
C HIS A 63 0.63 0.34 11.29
N PRO A 64 0.05 1.03 12.28
CA PRO A 64 -1.39 0.88 12.58
C PRO A 64 -2.28 1.32 11.44
N ASN A 65 -1.94 2.40 10.73
CA ASN A 65 -2.67 2.84 9.53
C ASN A 65 -1.68 3.38 8.49
N PRO A 66 -1.06 2.51 7.66
CA PRO A 66 -0.08 2.93 6.68
C PRO A 66 -0.69 3.80 5.58
N GLY A 67 -1.94 3.55 5.17
CA GLY A 67 -2.62 4.33 4.14
C GLY A 67 -2.84 5.77 4.58
N ARG A 68 -3.25 6.00 5.84
CA ARG A 68 -3.38 7.36 6.38
C ARG A 68 -2.03 8.07 6.45
N ALA A 69 -1.00 7.40 6.94
CA ALA A 69 0.34 7.99 7.03
C ALA A 69 0.90 8.41 5.66
N ILE A 70 0.71 7.57 4.64
CA ILE A 70 1.12 7.87 3.26
C ILE A 70 0.27 9.02 2.71
N GLY A 71 -1.06 8.94 2.86
CA GLY A 71 -1.98 9.96 2.38
C GLY A 71 -1.69 11.35 2.97
N ASP A 72 -1.49 11.45 4.29
CA ASP A 72 -1.14 12.70 4.97
C ASP A 72 0.15 13.32 4.42
N ALA A 73 1.13 12.48 4.14
CA ALA A 73 2.44 12.94 3.66
C ALA A 73 2.41 13.51 2.23
N ILE A 74 1.45 13.09 1.39
CA ILE A 74 1.34 13.54 -0.01
C ILE A 74 0.13 14.47 -0.25
N GLY A 75 -0.68 14.77 0.77
CA GLY A 75 -1.80 15.70 0.68
C GLY A 75 -3.15 15.08 0.31
N VAL A 76 -3.34 13.78 0.52
CA VAL A 76 -4.66 13.13 0.39
C VAL A 76 -5.60 13.63 1.51
N PRO A 77 -6.88 13.92 1.22
CA PRO A 77 -7.84 14.42 2.20
C PRO A 77 -7.97 13.54 3.45
N ALA A 78 -8.23 14.15 4.59
CA ALA A 78 -8.32 13.45 5.88
C ALA A 78 -9.51 12.48 5.95
N ASP A 79 -10.55 12.71 5.18
CA ASP A 79 -11.75 11.89 5.04
C ASP A 79 -11.62 10.77 3.99
N ALA A 80 -10.52 10.73 3.24
CA ALA A 80 -10.25 9.63 2.33
C ALA A 80 -10.14 8.30 3.07
N THR A 81 -10.75 7.26 2.49
CA THR A 81 -10.76 5.92 3.06
C THR A 81 -9.36 5.30 3.02
N SER A 82 -8.93 4.69 4.13
CA SER A 82 -7.72 3.87 4.17
C SER A 82 -8.06 2.39 4.27
N VAL A 83 -7.47 1.57 3.41
CA VAL A 83 -7.66 0.12 3.37
C VAL A 83 -6.31 -0.58 3.46
N LEU A 84 -6.18 -1.51 4.39
CA LEU A 84 -5.01 -2.38 4.53
C LEU A 84 -5.40 -3.82 4.21
N THR A 85 -4.68 -4.45 3.29
CA THR A 85 -4.95 -5.87 2.98
C THR A 85 -4.46 -6.76 4.12
N THR A 86 -4.98 -7.99 4.17
CA THR A 86 -4.31 -9.06 4.91
C THR A 86 -3.05 -9.52 4.18
N TRP A 87 -2.23 -10.32 4.84
CA TRP A 87 -0.96 -10.79 4.29
C TRP A 87 -1.16 -12.04 3.43
N GLY A 88 -0.65 -12.04 2.19
CA GLY A 88 -0.76 -13.17 1.28
C GLY A 88 -0.07 -12.91 -0.06
N GLY A 89 0.45 -13.97 -0.70
CA GLY A 89 1.23 -13.87 -1.92
C GLY A 89 0.44 -13.45 -3.16
N ASN A 90 -0.86 -13.77 -3.22
CA ASN A 90 -1.78 -13.39 -4.30
C ASN A 90 -2.53 -12.08 -4.02
N THR A 91 -2.44 -11.56 -2.80
CA THR A 91 -3.17 -10.37 -2.35
C THR A 91 -2.99 -9.16 -3.25
N PRO A 92 -1.79 -8.80 -3.74
CA PRO A 92 -1.64 -7.61 -4.59
C PRO A 92 -2.52 -7.66 -5.85
N ILE A 93 -2.59 -8.82 -6.50
CA ILE A 93 -3.37 -8.97 -7.74
C ILE A 93 -4.88 -9.00 -7.44
N ALA A 94 -5.30 -9.73 -6.40
CA ALA A 94 -6.70 -9.78 -6.00
C ALA A 94 -7.19 -8.39 -5.56
N PHE A 95 -6.34 -7.61 -4.89
CA PHE A 95 -6.66 -6.27 -4.44
C PHE A 95 -6.86 -5.27 -5.61
N VAL A 96 -6.08 -5.40 -6.69
CA VAL A 96 -6.33 -4.62 -7.91
C VAL A 96 -7.74 -4.88 -8.44
N GLY A 97 -8.19 -6.14 -8.45
CA GLY A 97 -9.56 -6.50 -8.85
C GLY A 97 -10.61 -5.85 -7.95
N GLU A 98 -10.46 -6.00 -6.64
CA GLU A 98 -11.37 -5.39 -5.65
C GLU A 98 -11.46 -3.86 -5.79
N LEU A 99 -10.32 -3.18 -5.91
CA LEU A 99 -10.30 -1.74 -6.11
C LEU A 99 -10.92 -1.33 -7.44
N GLY A 100 -10.73 -2.13 -8.49
CA GLY A 100 -11.40 -1.96 -9.77
C GLY A 100 -12.93 -2.09 -9.66
N ASP A 101 -13.42 -3.06 -8.91
CA ASP A 101 -14.85 -3.25 -8.67
C ASP A 101 -15.46 -2.05 -7.92
N ARG A 102 -14.76 -1.50 -6.92
CA ARG A 102 -15.20 -0.29 -6.20
C ARG A 102 -15.33 0.93 -7.12
N LEU A 103 -14.36 1.13 -8.03
CA LEU A 103 -14.45 2.17 -9.06
C LEU A 103 -15.65 1.93 -10.00
N ALA A 104 -15.85 0.71 -10.48
CA ALA A 104 -16.94 0.36 -11.37
C ALA A 104 -18.32 0.56 -10.71
N GLN A 105 -18.43 0.29 -9.41
CA GLN A 105 -19.65 0.49 -8.62
C GLN A 105 -19.86 1.93 -8.17
N GLY A 106 -18.85 2.79 -8.32
CA GLY A 106 -18.92 4.19 -7.92
C GLY A 106 -18.76 4.42 -6.42
N GLU A 107 -18.14 3.47 -5.72
CA GLU A 107 -17.79 3.60 -4.31
C GLU A 107 -16.58 4.51 -4.10
N ALA A 108 -15.79 4.70 -5.16
CA ALA A 108 -14.67 5.61 -5.24
C ALA A 108 -14.55 6.15 -6.67
N GLU A 109 -13.98 7.32 -6.85
CA GLU A 109 -13.67 7.92 -8.15
C GLU A 109 -12.17 7.87 -8.47
N MET A 110 -11.32 7.99 -7.43
CA MET A 110 -9.87 7.99 -7.54
C MET A 110 -9.23 7.17 -6.43
N ILE A 111 -8.51 6.12 -6.80
CA ILE A 111 -7.85 5.21 -5.86
C ILE A 111 -6.35 5.23 -6.06
N LEU A 112 -5.62 5.40 -4.96
CA LEU A 112 -4.18 5.18 -4.90
C LEU A 112 -3.92 3.80 -4.26
N MET A 113 -3.31 2.89 -5.01
CA MET A 113 -2.85 1.61 -4.48
C MET A 113 -1.33 1.62 -4.33
N VAL A 114 -0.84 1.19 -3.17
CA VAL A 114 0.60 1.16 -2.89
C VAL A 114 0.99 -0.10 -2.12
N GLY A 115 2.22 -0.54 -2.31
CA GLY A 115 2.81 -1.63 -1.56
C GLY A 115 4.33 -1.56 -1.63
N GLY A 116 5.02 -1.98 -0.58
CA GLY A 116 6.48 -1.89 -0.56
C GLY A 116 7.14 -2.53 0.63
N GLU A 117 8.42 -2.82 0.44
CA GLU A 117 9.29 -3.43 1.44
C GLU A 117 10.68 -2.82 1.39
N SER A 118 11.29 -2.57 2.55
CA SER A 118 12.68 -2.12 2.66
C SER A 118 13.64 -3.29 2.93
N GLY A 119 13.54 -4.35 2.13
CA GLY A 119 14.30 -5.59 2.33
C GLY A 119 15.81 -5.41 2.29
N LEU A 120 16.31 -4.60 1.36
CA LEU A 120 17.76 -4.28 1.24
C LEU A 120 18.25 -3.49 2.46
N THR A 121 17.50 -2.47 2.89
CA THR A 121 17.80 -1.69 4.09
C THR A 121 17.86 -2.59 5.33
N ARG A 122 16.85 -3.46 5.52
CA ARG A 122 16.83 -4.42 6.63
C ARG A 122 18.02 -5.38 6.60
N ALA A 123 18.40 -5.87 5.42
CA ALA A 123 19.54 -6.77 5.25
C ALA A 123 20.85 -6.06 5.57
N ALA A 124 21.04 -4.83 5.10
CA ALA A 124 22.23 -4.02 5.35
C ALA A 124 22.37 -3.66 6.84
N LEU A 125 21.30 -3.22 7.50
CA LEU A 125 21.29 -2.95 8.95
C LEU A 125 21.62 -4.20 9.77
N ARG A 126 21.03 -5.35 9.43
CA ARG A 126 21.33 -6.62 10.09
C ARG A 126 22.82 -6.98 9.95
N LYS A 127 23.39 -6.82 8.76
CA LYS A 127 24.84 -7.06 8.51
C LYS A 127 25.72 -6.12 9.32
N ALA A 128 25.28 -4.88 9.53
CA ALA A 128 26.00 -3.88 10.33
C ALA A 128 25.73 -3.99 11.85
N GLY A 129 24.94 -4.96 12.32
CA GLY A 129 24.56 -5.09 13.74
C GLY A 129 23.67 -3.95 14.26
N ARG A 130 22.98 -3.23 13.36
CA ARG A 130 22.13 -2.08 13.69
C ARG A 130 20.65 -2.47 13.81
N PRO A 131 19.85 -1.77 14.62
CA PRO A 131 18.42 -2.01 14.75
C PRO A 131 17.70 -1.71 13.44
N LYS A 132 16.55 -2.36 13.24
CA LYS A 132 15.65 -2.06 12.11
C LYS A 132 15.07 -0.65 12.24
N PRO A 133 14.81 0.05 11.11
CA PRO A 133 14.10 1.31 11.17
C PRO A 133 12.67 1.05 11.69
N VAL A 134 12.19 1.94 12.54
CA VAL A 134 10.84 1.91 13.07
C VAL A 134 10.08 3.06 12.42
N ALA A 135 8.96 2.78 11.78
CA ALA A 135 8.08 3.83 11.29
C ALA A 135 7.64 4.71 12.46
N ILE A 136 7.88 6.02 12.37
CA ILE A 136 7.54 6.98 13.42
C ILE A 136 6.05 7.31 13.30
N LEU A 137 5.32 7.08 14.38
CA LEU A 137 3.91 7.38 14.50
C LEU A 137 3.73 8.76 15.14
N ASN A 138 3.27 9.74 14.38
CA ASN A 138 3.09 11.12 14.88
C ASN A 138 1.63 11.51 15.16
N SER A 139 0.66 10.61 15.09
CA SER A 139 -0.78 10.97 15.27
C SER A 139 -1.59 9.86 15.92
N PRO A 140 -2.69 10.19 16.63
CA PRO A 140 -3.72 9.22 17.01
C PRO A 140 -4.30 8.63 15.71
N ILE A 141 -4.33 7.31 15.63
CA ILE A 141 -4.56 6.60 14.39
C ILE A 141 -5.85 5.82 14.49
N GLU A 142 -6.80 6.14 13.60
CA GLU A 142 -7.90 5.24 13.31
C GLU A 142 -7.39 4.01 12.59
N GLU A 143 -7.86 2.84 12.96
CA GLU A 143 -7.52 1.61 12.25
C GLU A 143 -8.09 1.66 10.82
N PRO A 144 -7.34 1.22 9.81
CA PRO A 144 -7.82 1.18 8.44
C PRO A 144 -8.91 0.12 8.29
N ALA A 145 -9.78 0.28 7.30
CA ALA A 145 -10.63 -0.81 6.85
C ALA A 145 -9.75 -2.00 6.42
N SER A 146 -10.10 -3.18 6.88
CA SER A 146 -9.37 -4.41 6.53
C SER A 146 -10.01 -5.08 5.32
N TRP A 147 -9.19 -5.53 4.37
CA TRP A 147 -9.65 -6.29 3.21
C TRP A 147 -8.88 -7.61 3.06
N GLY A 148 -9.57 -8.64 2.61
CA GLY A 148 -8.97 -9.93 2.29
C GLY A 148 -9.03 -10.96 3.43
N ALA A 149 -9.35 -10.57 4.67
CA ALA A 149 -9.32 -11.44 5.84
C ALA A 149 -10.10 -12.76 5.65
N GLN A 150 -11.24 -12.72 5.00
CA GLN A 150 -12.07 -13.91 4.78
C GLN A 150 -11.57 -14.78 3.63
N LEU A 151 -11.10 -14.17 2.54
CA LEU A 151 -10.59 -14.88 1.36
C LEU A 151 -9.25 -15.57 1.66
N GLU A 152 -8.37 -14.88 2.38
CA GLU A 152 -7.04 -15.41 2.68
C GLU A 152 -7.03 -16.45 3.78
N MET A 153 -7.89 -16.32 4.79
CA MET A 153 -8.03 -17.37 5.81
C MET A 153 -8.55 -18.68 5.20
N GLY A 154 -9.46 -18.61 4.23
CA GLY A 154 -9.91 -19.78 3.49
C GLY A 154 -8.79 -20.44 2.67
N ALA A 155 -8.06 -19.63 1.90
CA ALA A 155 -6.97 -20.12 1.06
C ALA A 155 -5.79 -20.68 1.88
N ASN A 156 -5.39 -20.01 2.96
CA ASN A 156 -4.30 -20.47 3.81
C ASN A 156 -4.65 -21.73 4.62
N VAL A 157 -5.91 -21.89 5.03
CA VAL A 157 -6.37 -23.10 5.73
C VAL A 157 -6.35 -24.30 4.79
N ASP A 158 -6.71 -24.13 3.53
CA ASP A 158 -6.70 -25.21 2.55
C ASP A 158 -5.27 -25.64 2.17
N VAL A 159 -4.34 -24.69 2.04
CA VAL A 159 -2.91 -24.98 1.80
C VAL A 159 -2.27 -25.68 2.98
N ALA A 160 -2.59 -25.27 4.21
CA ALA A 160 -2.07 -25.91 5.43
C ALA A 160 -2.60 -27.33 5.64
N ARG A 161 -3.82 -27.65 5.16
CA ARG A 161 -4.41 -28.98 5.25
C ARG A 161 -3.99 -29.92 4.13
N GLY A 162 -3.52 -29.40 3.01
CA GLY A 162 -3.03 -30.19 1.87
C GLY A 162 -1.58 -30.69 2.02
N GLY A 163 -0.95 -30.44 3.16
CA GLY A 163 0.42 -30.83 3.50
C GLY A 163 0.52 -31.95 4.54
N GLU A 164 -0.55 -32.68 4.81
CA GLU A 164 -0.53 -33.93 5.63
C GLU A 164 -0.59 -35.17 4.77
#